data_5956dd53c28cd96021f001e0e78b35d2
#
_entry.id   5956dd53c28cd96021f001e0e78b35d2
#
_cell.length_a   1.000
_cell.length_b   1.000
_cell.length_c   1.000
_cell.angle_alpha   90.00
_cell.angle_beta   90.00
_cell.angle_gamma   90.00
#
_symmetry.space_group_name_H-M   'P 1'
#
loop_
_entity.id
_entity.type
_entity.pdbx_description
1 polymer ?
#
loop_
_entity_poly.entity_id
_entity_poly.type
_entity_poly.pdbx_seq_one_letter_code
_entity_poly.pdbx_strand_id
1 'polypeptide(L)'
;MPKPLWDEWLGRKVTWRLQRRILPHLRWNQEIWGETIRQYLTHPVHWLDAGCGWRLLGKDLEPLENELVSLAQIVVGVDLDFPHLRKHVNISRRVCASLDSLPFSDASFELITCNMVVEHLPAPFTTFQEMSRVLAPGGTLMVHTPNSRNYLVFTNILAKKLLPRSMVLKLVHANRARADDIYPTYYRANNARVLRDLGESVNVRPESVRFLTHPRPYTRFFAPAAFFELLLMRATMTRPLGRFGATIVMVFRKQPTESPRIASAA
;
A
#
# COMPACT_ATOMS: atom_id res chain seq x y z
N MET A 1 -26.26 25.47 11.87
CA MET A 1 -25.83 26.47 10.87
C MET A 1 -24.66 25.86 10.08
N PRO A 2 -24.69 25.81 8.75
CA PRO A 2 -23.53 25.36 7.97
C PRO A 2 -22.37 26.35 8.19
N LYS A 3 -21.18 25.83 8.48
CA LYS A 3 -19.97 26.67 8.60
C LYS A 3 -19.73 27.37 7.27
N PRO A 4 -19.42 28.66 7.26
CA PRO A 4 -19.17 29.40 6.03
C PRO A 4 -17.90 28.85 5.35
N LEU A 5 -17.94 28.68 4.02
CA LEU A 5 -16.85 28.12 3.20
C LEU A 5 -15.48 28.81 3.38
N TRP A 6 -15.46 30.05 3.82
CA TRP A 6 -14.22 30.80 4.08
C TRP A 6 -13.49 30.35 5.34
N ASP A 7 -14.18 29.78 6.36
CA ASP A 7 -13.54 29.21 7.56
C ASP A 7 -12.74 27.94 7.23
N GLU A 8 -13.28 27.08 6.36
CA GLU A 8 -12.56 25.90 5.87
C GLU A 8 -11.34 26.29 5.03
N TRP A 9 -11.46 27.32 4.22
CA TRP A 9 -10.38 27.80 3.37
C TRP A 9 -9.24 28.44 4.19
N LEU A 10 -9.57 29.23 5.22
CA LEU A 10 -8.59 29.83 6.13
C LEU A 10 -7.87 28.74 6.95
N GLY A 11 -8.60 27.78 7.48
CA GLY A 11 -8.06 26.65 8.22
C GLY A 11 -7.07 25.83 7.36
N ARG A 12 -7.41 25.57 6.11
CA ARG A 12 -6.53 24.87 5.15
C ARG A 12 -5.26 25.65 4.84
N LYS A 13 -5.33 26.95 4.61
CA LYS A 13 -4.15 27.79 4.35
C LYS A 13 -3.19 27.84 5.53
N VAL A 14 -3.73 28.04 6.74
CA VAL A 14 -2.92 28.07 7.98
C VAL A 14 -2.26 26.71 8.19
N THR A 15 -3.00 25.62 8.08
CA THR A 15 -2.48 24.27 8.22
C THR A 15 -1.39 23.97 7.19
N TRP A 16 -1.55 24.38 5.95
CA TRP A 16 -0.54 24.21 4.90
C TRP A 16 0.77 24.95 5.23
N ARG A 17 0.68 26.20 5.74
CA ARG A 17 1.86 26.95 6.19
C ARG A 17 2.56 26.28 7.37
N LEU A 18 1.79 25.78 8.36
CA LEU A 18 2.30 25.03 9.50
C LEU A 18 2.98 23.74 9.05
N GLN A 19 2.36 22.99 8.15
CA GLN A 19 2.93 21.77 7.59
C GLN A 19 4.28 22.02 6.93
N ARG A 20 4.40 23.04 6.09
CA ARG A 20 5.68 23.39 5.45
C ARG A 20 6.77 23.80 6.44
N ARG A 21 6.41 24.35 7.59
CA ARG A 21 7.36 24.71 8.66
C ARG A 21 7.77 23.50 9.50
N ILE A 22 6.81 22.65 9.86
CA ILE A 22 7.02 21.52 10.79
C ILE A 22 7.59 20.33 10.05
N LEU A 23 7.12 20.09 8.81
CA LEU A 23 7.45 18.93 7.96
C LEU A 23 7.83 19.41 6.54
N PRO A 24 8.92 20.15 6.37
CA PRO A 24 9.29 20.73 5.06
C PRO A 24 9.59 19.70 3.99
N HIS A 25 10.04 18.49 4.37
CA HIS A 25 10.43 17.41 3.46
C HIS A 25 9.40 16.27 3.41
N LEU A 26 8.16 16.55 3.84
CA LEU A 26 7.10 15.55 3.78
C LEU A 26 6.72 15.27 2.32
N ARG A 27 6.87 14.01 1.92
CA ARG A 27 6.59 13.55 0.56
C ARG A 27 5.33 12.67 0.54
N TRP A 28 4.76 12.48 -0.62
CA TRP A 28 3.60 11.62 -0.82
C TRP A 28 4.02 10.15 -0.74
N ASN A 29 3.23 9.34 -0.04
CA ASN A 29 3.51 7.91 0.12
C ASN A 29 3.57 7.19 -1.24
N GLN A 30 2.71 7.55 -2.19
CA GLN A 30 2.69 6.97 -3.53
C GLN A 30 3.93 7.37 -4.36
N GLU A 31 4.48 8.55 -4.15
CA GLU A 31 5.74 8.98 -4.76
C GLU A 31 6.91 8.14 -4.23
N ILE A 32 6.99 7.99 -2.89
CA ILE A 32 8.01 7.15 -2.24
C ILE A 32 7.86 5.68 -2.67
N TRP A 33 6.61 5.21 -2.82
CA TRP A 33 6.30 3.87 -3.31
C TRP A 33 6.80 3.67 -4.75
N GLY A 34 6.47 4.57 -5.67
CA GLY A 34 6.94 4.51 -7.06
C GLY A 34 8.46 4.55 -7.17
N GLU A 35 9.14 5.42 -6.41
CA GLU A 35 10.61 5.45 -6.37
C GLU A 35 11.20 4.17 -5.76
N THR A 36 10.50 3.55 -4.80
CA THR A 36 10.95 2.27 -4.26
C THR A 36 10.85 1.18 -5.34
N ILE A 37 9.77 1.13 -6.13
CA ILE A 37 9.65 0.20 -7.28
C ILE A 37 10.81 0.43 -8.26
N ARG A 38 11.09 1.70 -8.62
CA ARG A 38 12.16 2.06 -9.55
C ARG A 38 13.52 1.49 -9.14
N GLN A 39 13.84 1.43 -7.85
CA GLN A 39 15.10 0.86 -7.35
C GLN A 39 15.26 -0.64 -7.65
N TYR A 40 14.15 -1.35 -7.91
CA TYR A 40 14.13 -2.77 -8.23
C TYR A 40 13.97 -3.06 -9.73
N LEU A 41 13.75 -2.03 -10.55
CA LEU A 41 13.70 -2.11 -12.01
C LEU A 41 15.09 -1.82 -12.63
N THR A 42 16.13 -2.54 -12.17
CA THR A 42 17.51 -2.35 -12.61
C THR A 42 17.81 -3.00 -13.97
N HIS A 43 16.94 -3.90 -14.42
CA HIS A 43 16.94 -4.56 -15.72
C HIS A 43 15.50 -4.86 -16.12
N PRO A 44 15.19 -5.15 -17.39
CA PRO A 44 13.85 -5.52 -17.81
C PRO A 44 13.38 -6.80 -17.12
N VAL A 45 12.23 -6.72 -16.44
CA VAL A 45 11.62 -7.81 -15.65
C VAL A 45 10.18 -8.08 -16.10
N HIS A 46 9.68 -9.28 -15.85
CA HIS A 46 8.25 -9.57 -15.85
C HIS A 46 7.67 -9.14 -14.50
N TRP A 47 6.82 -8.15 -14.52
CA TRP A 47 6.25 -7.52 -13.35
C TRP A 47 4.76 -7.79 -13.25
N LEU A 48 4.30 -8.33 -12.12
CA LEU A 48 2.90 -8.47 -11.75
C LEU A 48 2.49 -7.35 -10.79
N ASP A 49 1.48 -6.55 -11.15
CA ASP A 49 0.82 -5.63 -10.22
C ASP A 49 -0.45 -6.28 -9.68
N ALA A 50 -0.39 -6.74 -8.43
CA ALA A 50 -1.42 -7.51 -7.74
C ALA A 50 -2.43 -6.58 -7.05
N GLY A 51 -3.68 -6.57 -7.52
CA GLY A 51 -4.71 -5.61 -7.12
C GLY A 51 -4.47 -4.24 -7.78
N CYS A 52 -4.25 -4.24 -9.10
CA CYS A 52 -3.82 -3.07 -9.85
C CYS A 52 -4.88 -1.97 -9.96
N GLY A 53 -6.16 -2.27 -9.70
CA GLY A 53 -7.25 -1.32 -9.85
C GLY A 53 -7.30 -0.70 -11.25
N TRP A 54 -7.31 0.62 -11.31
CA TRP A 54 -7.32 1.39 -12.55
C TRP A 54 -6.04 2.22 -12.76
N ARG A 55 -5.06 2.14 -11.82
CA ARG A 55 -3.83 2.93 -11.84
C ARG A 55 -2.77 2.37 -10.87
N LEU A 56 -1.51 2.38 -11.27
CA LEU A 56 -0.37 1.95 -10.42
C LEU A 56 -0.14 2.86 -9.22
N LEU A 57 -0.18 4.18 -9.45
CA LEU A 57 0.08 5.23 -8.45
C LEU A 57 -1.09 6.23 -8.39
N GLY A 58 -0.88 7.35 -7.73
CA GLY A 58 -1.84 8.44 -7.69
C GLY A 58 -1.92 9.24 -9.01
N LYS A 59 -3.06 9.82 -9.29
CA LYS A 59 -3.34 10.57 -10.55
C LYS A 59 -2.28 11.63 -10.90
N ASP A 60 -1.68 12.26 -9.88
CA ASP A 60 -0.68 13.32 -10.07
C ASP A 60 0.73 12.76 -10.38
N LEU A 61 0.89 11.42 -10.47
CA LEU A 61 2.16 10.71 -10.67
C LEU A 61 2.22 9.97 -12.01
N GLU A 62 1.39 10.34 -12.97
CA GLU A 62 1.34 9.71 -14.30
C GLU A 62 2.70 9.67 -15.03
N PRO A 63 3.55 10.72 -14.99
CA PRO A 63 4.87 10.63 -15.58
C PRO A 63 5.74 9.52 -14.96
N LEU A 64 5.70 9.37 -13.64
CA LEU A 64 6.42 8.31 -12.94
C LEU A 64 5.82 6.92 -13.26
N GLU A 65 4.49 6.79 -13.34
CA GLU A 65 3.84 5.53 -13.76
C GLU A 65 4.33 5.09 -15.14
N ASN A 66 4.32 6.01 -16.11
CA ASN A 66 4.76 5.74 -17.49
C ASN A 66 6.24 5.34 -17.54
N GLU A 67 7.09 6.02 -16.77
CA GLU A 67 8.49 5.66 -16.65
C GLU A 67 8.65 4.23 -16.10
N LEU A 68 7.99 3.89 -14.99
CA LEU A 68 8.08 2.56 -14.37
C LEU A 68 7.65 1.46 -15.32
N VAL A 69 6.52 1.65 -16.03
CA VAL A 69 6.03 0.67 -17.02
C VAL A 69 7.03 0.51 -18.16
N SER A 70 7.69 1.59 -18.60
CA SER A 70 8.67 1.54 -19.71
C SER A 70 9.97 0.82 -19.33
N LEU A 71 10.32 0.76 -18.05
CA LEU A 71 11.52 0.07 -17.54
C LEU A 71 11.32 -1.46 -17.45
N ALA A 72 10.07 -1.93 -17.36
CA ALA A 72 9.77 -3.34 -17.30
C ALA A 72 9.73 -3.97 -18.71
N GLN A 73 10.05 -5.25 -18.82
CA GLN A 73 9.88 -6.01 -20.06
C GLN A 73 8.39 -6.25 -20.35
N ILE A 74 7.65 -6.65 -19.32
CA ILE A 74 6.21 -6.88 -19.35
C ILE A 74 5.64 -6.47 -18.02
N VAL A 75 4.52 -5.74 -18.05
CA VAL A 75 3.68 -5.49 -16.86
C VAL A 75 2.34 -6.15 -17.04
N VAL A 76 1.94 -6.97 -16.08
CA VAL A 76 0.61 -7.60 -16.03
C VAL A 76 -0.11 -7.09 -14.79
N GLY A 77 -1.31 -6.52 -14.97
CA GLY A 77 -2.18 -6.12 -13.87
C GLY A 77 -3.24 -7.18 -13.59
N VAL A 78 -3.42 -7.52 -12.32
CA VAL A 78 -4.51 -8.41 -11.86
C VAL A 78 -5.40 -7.68 -10.88
N ASP A 79 -6.72 -7.74 -11.09
CA ASP A 79 -7.73 -7.25 -10.16
C ASP A 79 -9.03 -8.04 -10.29
N LEU A 80 -9.81 -8.13 -9.20
CA LEU A 80 -11.16 -8.70 -9.22
C LEU A 80 -12.19 -7.74 -9.78
N ASP A 81 -11.95 -6.42 -9.67
CA ASP A 81 -12.87 -5.38 -10.12
C ASP A 81 -12.72 -5.13 -11.62
N PHE A 82 -13.45 -5.88 -12.42
CA PHE A 82 -13.44 -5.73 -13.86
C PHE A 82 -13.76 -4.31 -14.37
N PRO A 83 -14.75 -3.58 -13.82
CA PRO A 83 -15.00 -2.18 -14.15
C PRO A 83 -13.79 -1.25 -13.97
N HIS A 84 -13.02 -1.41 -12.89
CA HIS A 84 -11.78 -0.66 -12.66
C HIS A 84 -10.65 -1.13 -13.58
N LEU A 85 -10.48 -2.43 -13.70
CA LEU A 85 -9.46 -3.05 -14.55
C LEU A 85 -9.59 -2.59 -16.02
N ARG A 86 -10.81 -2.49 -16.56
CA ARG A 86 -11.06 -1.96 -17.92
C ARG A 86 -10.56 -0.53 -18.13
N LYS A 87 -10.55 0.28 -17.08
CA LYS A 87 -10.16 1.70 -17.11
C LYS A 87 -8.68 1.90 -16.81
N HIS A 88 -7.91 0.82 -16.62
CA HIS A 88 -6.50 0.97 -16.27
C HIS A 88 -5.73 1.75 -17.34
N VAL A 89 -4.98 2.77 -16.92
CA VAL A 89 -4.44 3.79 -17.84
C VAL A 89 -3.14 3.33 -18.50
N ASN A 90 -2.26 2.68 -17.74
CA ASN A 90 -0.86 2.47 -18.12
C ASN A 90 -0.53 0.99 -18.40
N ILE A 91 -1.31 0.02 -17.84
CA ILE A 91 -1.08 -1.41 -18.06
C ILE A 91 -2.04 -1.90 -19.15
N SER A 92 -1.48 -2.45 -20.23
CA SER A 92 -2.25 -3.02 -21.35
C SER A 92 -2.64 -4.48 -21.10
N ARG A 93 -1.77 -5.27 -20.48
CA ARG A 93 -2.01 -6.69 -20.15
C ARG A 93 -2.71 -6.79 -18.79
N ARG A 94 -4.00 -7.14 -18.83
CA ARG A 94 -4.87 -7.13 -17.64
C ARG A 94 -5.62 -8.44 -17.53
N VAL A 95 -5.67 -8.99 -16.33
CA VAL A 95 -6.34 -10.25 -16.03
C VAL A 95 -7.33 -10.04 -14.88
N CYS A 96 -8.60 -10.39 -15.09
CA CYS A 96 -9.61 -10.37 -14.04
C CYS A 96 -9.56 -11.71 -13.29
N ALA A 97 -8.94 -11.72 -12.11
CA ALA A 97 -8.77 -12.93 -11.32
C ALA A 97 -8.63 -12.61 -9.82
N SER A 98 -8.91 -13.61 -8.98
CA SER A 98 -8.60 -13.55 -7.55
C SER A 98 -7.11 -13.67 -7.31
N LEU A 99 -6.59 -12.89 -6.36
CA LEU A 99 -5.20 -13.04 -5.89
C LEU A 99 -4.98 -14.34 -5.10
N ASP A 100 -6.06 -15.00 -4.67
CA ASP A 100 -6.00 -16.29 -3.98
C ASP A 100 -5.87 -17.48 -4.94
N SER A 101 -5.98 -17.22 -6.28
CA SER A 101 -5.84 -18.22 -7.34
C SER A 101 -5.41 -17.53 -8.62
N LEU A 102 -4.11 -17.29 -8.76
CA LEU A 102 -3.52 -16.58 -9.88
C LEU A 102 -3.40 -17.49 -11.11
N PRO A 103 -3.91 -17.10 -12.30
CA PRO A 103 -3.89 -17.91 -13.51
C PRO A 103 -2.54 -17.84 -14.25
N PHE A 104 -1.45 -17.98 -13.49
CA PHE A 104 -0.08 -17.96 -14.02
C PHE A 104 0.68 -19.20 -13.55
N SER A 105 1.66 -19.62 -14.35
CA SER A 105 2.59 -20.67 -13.97
C SER A 105 3.49 -20.25 -12.82
N ASP A 106 4.08 -21.23 -12.15
CA ASP A 106 5.08 -21.00 -11.10
C ASP A 106 6.25 -20.20 -11.66
N ALA A 107 6.83 -19.33 -10.84
CA ALA A 107 8.03 -18.57 -11.16
C ALA A 107 7.93 -17.69 -12.45
N SER A 108 6.75 -17.15 -12.75
CA SER A 108 6.49 -16.35 -13.96
C SER A 108 6.91 -14.89 -13.86
N PHE A 109 7.18 -14.37 -12.66
CA PHE A 109 7.45 -12.96 -12.42
C PHE A 109 8.70 -12.75 -11.55
N GLU A 110 9.54 -11.80 -11.91
CA GLU A 110 10.70 -11.38 -11.10
C GLU A 110 10.32 -10.28 -10.10
N LEU A 111 9.27 -9.51 -10.38
CA LEU A 111 8.75 -8.47 -9.51
C LEU A 111 7.24 -8.64 -9.31
N ILE A 112 6.79 -8.59 -8.06
CA ILE A 112 5.37 -8.46 -7.72
C ILE A 112 5.19 -7.23 -6.84
N THR A 113 4.25 -6.36 -7.20
CA THR A 113 3.82 -5.21 -6.40
C THR A 113 2.40 -5.40 -5.90
N CYS A 114 2.14 -4.97 -4.66
CA CYS A 114 0.83 -5.05 -4.02
C CYS A 114 0.60 -3.74 -3.24
N ASN A 115 -0.15 -2.80 -3.85
CA ASN A 115 -0.31 -1.43 -3.37
C ASN A 115 -1.72 -1.18 -2.81
N MET A 116 -1.86 -1.03 -1.50
CA MET A 116 -3.14 -0.76 -0.81
C MET A 116 -4.21 -1.84 -1.07
N VAL A 117 -3.81 -3.10 -0.99
CA VAL A 117 -4.64 -4.29 -1.22
C VAL A 117 -4.72 -5.18 0.03
N VAL A 118 -3.62 -5.30 0.78
CA VAL A 118 -3.50 -6.25 1.91
C VAL A 118 -4.55 -6.00 3.00
N GLU A 119 -5.00 -4.78 3.20
CA GLU A 119 -6.09 -4.43 4.11
C GLU A 119 -7.44 -5.03 3.73
N HIS A 120 -7.61 -5.42 2.46
CA HIS A 120 -8.82 -5.98 1.90
C HIS A 120 -8.80 -7.52 1.82
N LEU A 121 -7.69 -8.16 2.16
CA LEU A 121 -7.56 -9.62 2.08
C LEU A 121 -8.29 -10.33 3.23
N PRO A 122 -9.28 -11.18 2.94
CA PRO A 122 -9.95 -12.00 3.95
C PRO A 122 -9.07 -13.17 4.40
N ALA A 123 -8.19 -13.68 3.54
CA ALA A 123 -7.28 -14.79 3.79
C ALA A 123 -5.86 -14.47 3.31
N PRO A 124 -5.10 -13.58 4.02
CA PRO A 124 -3.78 -13.11 3.54
C PRO A 124 -2.78 -14.24 3.26
N PHE A 125 -2.86 -15.36 4.00
CA PHE A 125 -1.97 -16.49 3.79
C PHE A 125 -2.09 -17.10 2.39
N THR A 126 -3.32 -17.37 1.93
CA THR A 126 -3.58 -17.92 0.58
C THR A 126 -3.07 -16.99 -0.51
N THR A 127 -3.35 -15.68 -0.38
CA THR A 127 -2.87 -14.68 -1.32
C THR A 127 -1.34 -14.61 -1.37
N PHE A 128 -0.67 -14.61 -0.21
CA PHE A 128 0.79 -14.60 -0.15
C PHE A 128 1.41 -15.88 -0.68
N GLN A 129 0.76 -17.02 -0.46
CA GLN A 129 1.16 -18.33 -1.02
C GLN A 129 1.13 -18.29 -2.56
N GLU A 130 0.05 -17.78 -3.17
CA GLU A 130 -0.07 -17.63 -4.61
C GLU A 130 0.95 -16.62 -5.17
N MET A 131 1.11 -15.44 -4.53
CA MET A 131 2.15 -14.49 -4.92
C MET A 131 3.53 -15.11 -4.84
N SER A 132 3.82 -15.89 -3.78
CA SER A 132 5.09 -16.61 -3.68
C SER A 132 5.23 -17.68 -4.77
N ARG A 133 4.18 -18.42 -5.10
CA ARG A 133 4.21 -19.46 -6.15
C ARG A 133 4.62 -18.87 -7.49
N VAL A 134 3.94 -17.79 -7.92
CA VAL A 134 4.19 -17.16 -9.22
C VAL A 134 5.45 -16.30 -9.27
N LEU A 135 6.03 -15.94 -8.12
CA LEU A 135 7.29 -15.21 -8.03
C LEU A 135 8.47 -16.14 -8.34
N ALA A 136 9.41 -15.69 -9.17
CA ALA A 136 10.63 -16.42 -9.49
C ALA A 136 11.56 -16.56 -8.26
N PRO A 137 12.37 -17.62 -8.15
CA PRO A 137 13.43 -17.68 -7.15
C PRO A 137 14.35 -16.45 -7.26
N GLY A 138 14.68 -15.81 -6.13
CA GLY A 138 15.40 -14.55 -6.11
C GLY A 138 14.58 -13.33 -6.54
N GLY A 139 13.31 -13.50 -6.90
CA GLY A 139 12.38 -12.41 -7.24
C GLY A 139 11.98 -11.57 -6.02
N THR A 140 11.42 -10.41 -6.28
CA THR A 140 11.04 -9.42 -5.27
C THR A 140 9.52 -9.29 -5.15
N LEU A 141 8.99 -9.40 -3.93
CA LEU A 141 7.63 -9.04 -3.59
C LEU A 141 7.64 -7.72 -2.81
N MET A 142 6.90 -6.73 -3.27
CA MET A 142 6.79 -5.43 -2.62
C MET A 142 5.36 -5.19 -2.16
N VAL A 143 5.18 -4.83 -0.90
CA VAL A 143 3.86 -4.58 -0.29
C VAL A 143 3.82 -3.17 0.27
N HIS A 144 2.80 -2.40 -0.09
CA HIS A 144 2.46 -1.12 0.53
C HIS A 144 1.04 -1.18 1.09
N THR A 145 0.88 -0.94 2.38
CA THR A 145 -0.41 -1.11 3.07
C THR A 145 -0.54 -0.16 4.26
N PRO A 146 -1.78 0.20 4.70
CA PRO A 146 -1.98 0.94 5.95
C PRO A 146 -1.43 0.18 7.15
N ASN A 147 -0.90 0.94 8.12
CA ASN A 147 -0.35 0.37 9.35
C ASN A 147 -1.41 0.36 10.46
N SER A 148 -1.83 -0.81 10.91
CA SER A 148 -2.83 -0.96 11.97
C SER A 148 -2.38 -0.39 13.33
N ARG A 149 -1.07 -0.11 13.53
CA ARG A 149 -0.53 0.57 14.71
C ARG A 149 -0.60 2.10 14.62
N ASN A 150 -0.91 2.65 13.46
CA ASN A 150 -1.14 4.09 13.32
C ASN A 150 -2.45 4.49 14.02
N TYR A 151 -2.44 5.63 14.72
CA TYR A 151 -3.59 6.10 15.49
C TYR A 151 -4.87 6.23 14.65
N LEU A 152 -4.77 6.65 13.40
CA LEU A 152 -5.92 6.80 12.50
C LEU A 152 -6.50 5.46 12.04
N VAL A 153 -5.61 4.53 11.68
CA VAL A 153 -6.03 3.17 11.27
C VAL A 153 -6.62 2.45 12.49
N PHE A 154 -5.97 2.58 13.65
CA PHE A 154 -6.45 2.00 14.91
C PHE A 154 -7.83 2.54 15.30
N THR A 155 -8.02 3.87 15.28
CA THR A 155 -9.33 4.48 15.58
C THR A 155 -10.42 4.07 14.58
N ASN A 156 -10.07 3.91 13.29
CA ASN A 156 -11.00 3.41 12.28
C ASN A 156 -11.41 1.94 12.55
N ILE A 157 -10.44 1.08 12.90
CA ILE A 157 -10.72 -0.31 13.29
C ILE A 157 -11.62 -0.35 14.51
N LEU A 158 -11.32 0.45 15.53
CA LEU A 158 -12.10 0.54 16.76
C LEU A 158 -13.51 1.06 16.50
N ALA A 159 -13.64 2.12 15.69
CA ALA A 159 -14.94 2.67 15.32
C ALA A 159 -15.82 1.63 14.60
N LYS A 160 -15.24 0.83 13.68
CA LYS A 160 -15.96 -0.26 13.00
C LYS A 160 -16.44 -1.36 13.94
N LYS A 161 -15.74 -1.59 15.05
CA LYS A 161 -16.14 -2.59 16.06
C LYS A 161 -17.21 -2.09 17.03
N LEU A 162 -17.20 -0.79 17.36
CA LEU A 162 -18.03 -0.22 18.41
C LEU A 162 -19.28 0.50 17.89
N LEU A 163 -19.27 0.99 16.64
CA LEU A 163 -20.35 1.81 16.09
C LEU A 163 -21.15 1.04 15.03
N PRO A 164 -22.46 1.32 14.92
CA PRO A 164 -23.27 0.81 13.82
C PRO A 164 -22.69 1.20 12.45
N ARG A 165 -22.78 0.28 11.48
CA ARG A 165 -22.24 0.47 10.11
C ARG A 165 -22.67 1.80 9.48
N SER A 166 -23.92 2.20 9.69
CA SER A 166 -24.46 3.48 9.18
C SER A 166 -23.77 4.71 9.76
N MET A 167 -23.36 4.67 11.04
CA MET A 167 -22.61 5.75 11.68
C MET A 167 -21.15 5.80 11.19
N VAL A 168 -20.52 4.64 11.04
CA VAL A 168 -19.15 4.56 10.50
C VAL A 168 -19.09 5.11 9.09
N LEU A 169 -20.06 4.75 8.24
CA LEU A 169 -20.14 5.27 6.87
C LEU A 169 -20.29 6.81 6.85
N LYS A 170 -21.11 7.38 7.73
CA LYS A 170 -21.26 8.84 7.83
C LYS A 170 -19.98 9.54 8.32
N LEU A 171 -19.27 8.97 9.29
CA LEU A 171 -18.09 9.60 9.91
C LEU A 171 -16.82 9.41 9.07
N VAL A 172 -16.61 8.22 8.52
CA VAL A 172 -15.35 7.85 7.84
C VAL A 172 -15.43 8.15 6.34
N HIS A 173 -16.61 8.08 5.74
CA HIS A 173 -16.81 8.19 4.30
C HIS A 173 -17.57 9.44 3.86
N ALA A 174 -17.84 10.38 4.77
CA ALA A 174 -18.56 11.64 4.46
C ALA A 174 -18.01 12.43 3.27
N ASN A 175 -16.75 12.16 2.85
CA ASN A 175 -16.08 12.83 1.75
C ASN A 175 -15.79 11.92 0.53
N ARG A 176 -16.28 10.67 0.49
CA ARG A 176 -16.09 9.78 -0.67
C ARG A 176 -17.29 9.89 -1.59
N ALA A 177 -17.04 10.26 -2.83
CA ALA A 177 -18.04 10.63 -3.83
C ALA A 177 -18.93 9.46 -4.32
N ARG A 178 -18.53 8.18 -4.06
CA ARG A 178 -19.28 6.99 -4.47
C ARG A 178 -19.18 5.90 -3.42
N ALA A 179 -20.33 5.37 -3.02
CA ALA A 179 -20.41 4.21 -2.11
C ALA A 179 -19.82 2.94 -2.76
N ASP A 180 -19.82 2.86 -4.08
CA ASP A 180 -19.39 1.70 -4.86
C ASP A 180 -17.87 1.48 -4.84
N ASP A 181 -17.08 2.52 -4.51
CA ASP A 181 -15.61 2.44 -4.41
C ASP A 181 -15.12 1.99 -3.01
N ILE A 182 -16.01 1.47 -2.15
CA ILE A 182 -15.68 1.11 -0.77
C ILE A 182 -15.57 -0.41 -0.63
N TYR A 183 -14.36 -0.94 -0.78
CA TYR A 183 -14.08 -2.34 -0.52
C TYR A 183 -14.08 -2.65 0.99
N PRO A 184 -14.55 -3.85 1.40
CA PRO A 184 -14.41 -4.30 2.78
C PRO A 184 -12.95 -4.27 3.23
N THR A 185 -12.68 -3.84 4.46
CA THR A 185 -11.33 -3.87 5.03
C THR A 185 -11.31 -4.76 6.27
N TYR A 186 -10.38 -5.71 6.30
CA TYR A 186 -10.21 -6.72 7.36
C TYR A 186 -9.03 -6.42 8.27
N TYR A 187 -7.98 -5.76 7.76
CA TYR A 187 -6.73 -5.42 8.48
C TYR A 187 -6.05 -6.63 9.14
N ARG A 188 -6.09 -7.82 8.51
CA ARG A 188 -5.57 -9.06 9.06
C ARG A 188 -4.04 -9.14 9.04
N ALA A 189 -3.38 -8.47 8.08
CA ALA A 189 -1.94 -8.49 7.90
C ALA A 189 -1.30 -7.08 7.87
N ASN A 190 -1.92 -6.08 8.49
CA ASN A 190 -1.54 -4.67 8.38
C ASN A 190 -0.59 -4.19 9.50
N ASN A 191 0.38 -5.01 9.90
CA ASN A 191 1.50 -4.58 10.72
C ASN A 191 2.78 -5.33 10.32
N ALA A 192 3.93 -4.71 10.56
CA ALA A 192 5.20 -5.22 10.06
C ALA A 192 5.58 -6.61 10.62
N ARG A 193 5.15 -6.95 11.84
CA ARG A 193 5.41 -8.28 12.42
C ARG A 193 4.62 -9.35 11.67
N VAL A 194 3.30 -9.17 11.54
CA VAL A 194 2.44 -10.14 10.85
C VAL A 194 2.82 -10.29 9.38
N LEU A 195 3.17 -9.18 8.70
CA LEU A 195 3.65 -9.24 7.31
C LEU A 195 4.94 -10.06 7.19
N ARG A 196 5.88 -9.88 8.13
CA ARG A 196 7.11 -10.66 8.16
C ARG A 196 6.82 -12.15 8.36
N ASP A 197 6.08 -12.48 9.43
CA ASP A 197 5.75 -13.86 9.77
C ASP A 197 5.02 -14.56 8.60
N LEU A 198 4.13 -13.80 7.93
CA LEU A 198 3.40 -14.27 6.74
C LEU A 198 4.34 -14.53 5.55
N GLY A 199 5.23 -13.61 5.25
CA GLY A 199 6.21 -13.78 4.17
C GLY A 199 7.13 -14.97 4.41
N GLU A 200 7.67 -15.09 5.63
CA GLU A 200 8.53 -16.22 6.02
C GLU A 200 7.83 -17.56 5.90
N SER A 201 6.52 -17.64 6.22
CA SER A 201 5.72 -18.86 6.11
C SER A 201 5.52 -19.34 4.67
N VAL A 202 5.74 -18.48 3.67
CA VAL A 202 5.60 -18.79 2.23
C VAL A 202 6.93 -18.64 1.46
N ASN A 203 8.07 -18.77 2.17
CA ASN A 203 9.42 -18.72 1.59
C ASN A 203 9.82 -17.38 0.94
N VAL A 204 9.22 -16.25 1.38
CA VAL A 204 9.70 -14.90 1.03
C VAL A 204 10.17 -14.18 2.30
N ARG A 205 11.45 -13.77 2.34
CA ARG A 205 12.05 -13.13 3.52
C ARG A 205 12.05 -11.61 3.39
N PRO A 206 11.78 -10.87 4.47
CA PRO A 206 11.84 -9.43 4.45
C PRO A 206 13.28 -8.95 4.23
N GLU A 207 13.47 -8.11 3.22
CA GLU A 207 14.73 -7.44 2.89
C GLU A 207 14.77 -6.04 3.52
N SER A 208 13.64 -5.32 3.45
CA SER A 208 13.53 -4.00 4.05
C SER A 208 12.13 -3.69 4.54
N VAL A 209 12.02 -2.79 5.53
CA VAL A 209 10.77 -2.23 6.00
C VAL A 209 10.90 -0.72 6.20
N ARG A 210 9.95 0.02 5.64
CA ARG A 210 9.85 1.48 5.80
C ARG A 210 8.46 1.83 6.29
N PHE A 211 8.40 2.71 7.30
CA PHE A 211 7.15 3.29 7.79
C PHE A 211 7.04 4.71 7.23
N LEU A 212 5.93 4.99 6.57
CA LEU A 212 5.69 6.28 5.94
C LEU A 212 4.64 7.07 6.73
N THR A 213 4.85 8.37 6.86
CA THR A 213 3.90 9.28 7.49
C THR A 213 2.85 9.71 6.48
N HIS A 214 1.62 9.98 6.94
CA HIS A 214 0.56 10.47 6.06
C HIS A 214 0.92 11.84 5.44
N PRO A 215 0.60 12.08 4.15
CA PRO A 215 1.05 13.31 3.47
C PRO A 215 0.36 14.60 3.94
N ARG A 216 -0.74 14.49 4.70
CA ARG A 216 -1.50 15.65 5.21
C ARG A 216 -2.16 15.32 6.54
N PRO A 217 -2.29 16.27 7.49
CA PRO A 217 -3.07 16.05 8.70
C PRO A 217 -4.56 15.88 8.36
N TYR A 218 -5.23 15.00 9.09
CA TYR A 218 -6.68 14.78 8.94
C TYR A 218 -7.48 15.94 9.49
N THR A 219 -6.97 16.57 10.55
CA THR A 219 -7.58 17.74 11.20
C THR A 219 -7.33 19.07 10.48
N ARG A 220 -6.89 19.01 9.22
CA ARG A 220 -6.46 20.17 8.40
C ARG A 220 -7.45 21.33 8.31
N PHE A 221 -8.71 21.11 8.66
CA PHE A 221 -9.76 22.13 8.68
C PHE A 221 -9.80 22.95 9.98
N PHE A 222 -9.13 22.47 11.03
CA PHE A 222 -9.07 23.12 12.33
C PHE A 222 -7.60 23.28 12.76
N ALA A 223 -7.05 24.44 12.56
CA ALA A 223 -5.60 24.71 12.69
C ALA A 223 -4.98 24.35 14.05
N PRO A 224 -5.61 24.55 15.21
CA PRO A 224 -5.04 24.11 16.49
C PRO A 224 -4.86 22.58 16.55
N ALA A 225 -5.87 21.78 16.17
CA ALA A 225 -5.75 20.32 16.13
C ALA A 225 -4.73 19.87 15.09
N ALA A 226 -4.70 20.52 13.92
CA ALA A 226 -3.72 20.25 12.88
C ALA A 226 -2.28 20.50 13.35
N PHE A 227 -2.05 21.52 14.17
CA PHE A 227 -0.73 21.78 14.75
C PHE A 227 -0.25 20.61 15.61
N PHE A 228 -1.08 20.13 16.55
CA PHE A 228 -0.75 18.97 17.38
C PHE A 228 -0.59 17.69 16.56
N GLU A 229 -1.45 17.48 15.57
CA GLU A 229 -1.33 16.34 14.66
C GLU A 229 -0.02 16.39 13.86
N LEU A 230 0.40 17.55 13.37
CA LEU A 230 1.68 17.73 12.67
C LEU A 230 2.88 17.44 13.58
N LEU A 231 2.82 17.81 14.86
CA LEU A 231 3.85 17.44 15.83
C LEU A 231 3.90 15.92 16.07
N LEU A 232 2.75 15.28 16.18
CA LEU A 232 2.64 13.82 16.28
C LEU A 232 3.21 13.15 15.01
N MET A 233 2.83 13.63 13.83
CA MET A 233 3.38 13.15 12.56
C MET A 233 4.90 13.30 12.53
N ARG A 234 5.44 14.44 12.96
CA ARG A 234 6.90 14.65 13.04
C ARG A 234 7.56 13.65 14.00
N ALA A 235 6.95 13.38 15.14
CA ALA A 235 7.45 12.38 16.10
C ALA A 235 7.50 10.98 15.46
N THR A 236 6.49 10.59 14.66
CA THR A 236 6.49 9.29 13.94
C THR A 236 7.52 9.21 12.80
N MET A 237 8.18 10.30 12.43
CA MET A 237 9.31 10.27 11.49
C MET A 237 10.66 9.98 12.17
N THR A 238 10.71 9.92 13.49
CA THR A 238 11.92 9.64 14.29
C THR A 238 11.92 8.22 14.83
N ARG A 239 13.11 7.65 15.10
CA ARG A 239 13.24 6.42 15.88
C ARG A 239 13.10 6.73 17.37
N PRO A 240 12.37 5.91 18.16
CA PRO A 240 11.72 4.62 17.84
C PRO A 240 10.26 4.73 17.37
N LEU A 241 9.69 5.95 17.27
CA LEU A 241 8.26 6.16 16.98
C LEU A 241 7.87 5.91 15.52
N GLY A 242 8.84 5.73 14.62
CA GLY A 242 8.61 5.44 13.20
C GLY A 242 7.68 4.25 12.95
N ARG A 243 7.71 3.24 13.83
CA ARG A 243 6.82 2.06 13.76
C ARG A 243 5.32 2.40 13.84
N PHE A 244 4.95 3.61 14.18
CA PHE A 244 3.58 4.13 14.21
C PHE A 244 3.24 4.99 12.99
N GLY A 245 4.09 5.02 11.97
CA GLY A 245 3.80 5.67 10.70
C GLY A 245 2.50 5.18 10.07
N ALA A 246 1.94 5.96 9.16
CA ALA A 246 0.61 5.75 8.60
C ALA A 246 0.52 4.51 7.71
N THR A 247 1.55 4.24 6.92
CA THR A 247 1.62 3.07 6.04
C THR A 247 2.96 2.36 6.19
N ILE A 248 3.00 1.12 5.73
CA ILE A 248 4.17 0.25 5.69
C ILE A 248 4.48 -0.03 4.23
N VAL A 249 5.73 0.17 3.85
CA VAL A 249 6.31 -0.41 2.64
C VAL A 249 7.26 -1.51 3.10
N MET A 250 6.99 -2.75 2.70
CA MET A 250 7.83 -3.90 3.00
C MET A 250 8.23 -4.58 1.70
N VAL A 251 9.51 -4.83 1.58
CA VAL A 251 10.10 -5.54 0.45
C VAL A 251 10.58 -6.89 0.93
N PHE A 252 10.26 -7.91 0.17
CA PHE A 252 10.64 -9.28 0.41
C PHE A 252 11.43 -9.84 -0.76
N ARG A 253 12.29 -10.81 -0.48
CA ARG A 253 13.04 -11.58 -1.47
C ARG A 253 12.64 -13.04 -1.38
N LYS A 254 12.23 -13.66 -2.49
CA LYS A 254 11.99 -15.11 -2.53
C LYS A 254 13.30 -15.84 -2.40
N GLN A 255 13.34 -16.77 -1.45
CA GLN A 255 14.54 -17.58 -1.26
C GLN A 255 14.69 -18.58 -2.42
N PRO A 256 15.93 -18.88 -2.86
CA PRO A 256 16.15 -19.98 -3.77
C PRO A 256 15.57 -21.26 -3.19
N THR A 257 14.95 -22.07 -4.04
CA THR A 257 14.58 -23.43 -3.63
C THR A 257 15.89 -24.18 -3.42
N GLU A 258 16.19 -24.60 -2.18
CA GLU A 258 17.33 -25.47 -1.95
C GLU A 258 17.14 -26.73 -2.80
N SER A 259 17.99 -26.94 -3.78
CA SER A 259 18.08 -28.22 -4.45
C SER A 259 18.35 -29.26 -3.37
N PRO A 260 17.60 -30.39 -3.32
CA PRO A 260 17.89 -31.45 -2.37
C PRO A 260 19.37 -31.79 -2.53
N ARG A 261 20.18 -31.61 -1.46
CA ARG A 261 21.56 -32.11 -1.45
C ARG A 261 21.46 -33.60 -1.75
N ILE A 262 21.84 -33.99 -2.96
CA ILE A 262 22.08 -35.41 -3.27
C ILE A 262 23.17 -35.82 -2.29
N ALA A 263 22.77 -36.53 -1.24
CA ALA A 263 23.72 -37.18 -0.34
C ALA A 263 24.57 -38.07 -1.24
N SER A 264 25.80 -37.65 -1.51
CA SER A 264 26.78 -38.51 -2.14
C SER A 264 27.04 -39.66 -1.15
N ALA A 265 26.38 -40.77 -1.40
CA ALA A 265 26.73 -42.02 -0.78
C ALA A 265 28.13 -42.39 -1.28
N ALA A 266 29.11 -42.22 -0.38
CA ALA A 266 30.42 -42.80 -0.52
C ALA A 266 30.43 -44.20 0.12
#